data_8fa873cfd6dbb12076a2ed69a3ee6ab5
#
_entry.id   8fa873cfd6dbb12076a2ed69a3ee6ab5
#
_cell.length_a   1.000
_cell.length_b   1.000
_cell.length_c   1.000
_cell.angle_alpha   90.00
_cell.angle_beta   90.00
_cell.angle_gamma   90.00
#
_symmetry.space_group_name_H-M   'P 1'
#
loop_
_entity.id
_entity.type
_entity.pdbx_description
1 polymer ?
#
loop_
_entity_poly.entity_id
_entity_poly.type
_entity_poly.pdbx_seq_one_letter_code
_entity_poly.pdbx_strand_id
1 'polypeptide(L)'
;WLPVLLWVLLGGVFFGAVTDFGALYASVKNDGKSMGMLIEKYIGKLGRKLFLLFCWLFCLIVIAAFADMVAGTFNAYTVVDGVTQLADAAQTNGAAGMVSIMFMVFAVVFGLVQKKLNLSGWKEAVLGILCIVASFAVGMNCPLIFGKVTWSYITFVYIFFAAVLPMWLLKQPRDYMTTFMFICMIAGAVVGLLVAHPTMNLPVFTGFNNEKLGTMFPILFVTVACGAVSGFHSLVSSGTSKTRRTCSRSATAR
;
A
#
# COMPACT_ATOMS: atom_id res chain seq x y z
N TRP A 1 8.91 11.93 -18.43
CA TRP A 1 9.19 11.77 -16.99
C TRP A 1 9.01 13.07 -16.20
N LEU A 2 9.29 14.24 -16.78
CA LEU A 2 9.24 15.54 -16.10
C LEU A 2 7.87 15.88 -15.47
N PRO A 3 6.71 15.69 -16.15
CA PRO A 3 5.41 15.95 -15.54
C PRO A 3 5.14 15.12 -14.28
N VAL A 4 5.57 13.85 -14.28
CA VAL A 4 5.44 12.96 -13.12
C VAL A 4 6.30 13.45 -11.97
N LEU A 5 7.57 13.79 -12.23
CA LEU A 5 8.48 14.30 -11.22
C LEU A 5 7.97 15.60 -10.58
N LEU A 6 7.52 16.55 -11.41
CA LEU A 6 6.97 17.80 -10.91
C LEU A 6 5.71 17.57 -10.07
N TRP A 7 4.82 16.67 -10.51
CA TRP A 7 3.61 16.37 -9.77
C TRP A 7 3.91 15.67 -8.43
N VAL A 8 4.85 14.71 -8.39
CA VAL A 8 5.26 14.05 -7.15
C VAL A 8 5.88 15.05 -6.17
N LEU A 9 6.78 15.91 -6.63
CA LEU A 9 7.45 16.88 -5.77
C LEU A 9 6.51 18.01 -5.32
N LEU A 10 5.91 18.72 -6.27
CA LEU A 10 5.06 19.89 -5.96
C LEU A 10 3.73 19.43 -5.34
N GLY A 11 3.10 18.40 -5.91
CA GLY A 11 1.86 17.84 -5.39
C GLY A 11 2.04 17.27 -3.99
N GLY A 12 3.10 16.48 -3.76
CA GLY A 12 3.40 15.91 -2.46
C GLY A 12 3.61 16.96 -1.36
N VAL A 13 4.34 18.04 -1.67
CA VAL A 13 4.60 19.13 -0.71
C VAL A 13 3.35 20.01 -0.53
N PHE A 14 2.79 20.56 -1.61
CA PHE A 14 1.73 21.57 -1.49
C PHE A 14 0.36 20.99 -1.22
N PHE A 15 0.03 19.83 -1.78
CA PHE A 15 -1.27 19.20 -1.54
C PHE A 15 -1.19 18.13 -0.45
N GLY A 16 -0.25 17.19 -0.53
CA GLY A 16 -0.13 16.09 0.43
C GLY A 16 0.18 16.58 1.83
N ALA A 17 1.33 17.19 2.03
CA ALA A 17 1.79 17.60 3.36
C ALA A 17 0.89 18.67 4.00
N VAL A 18 0.39 19.64 3.22
CA VAL A 18 -0.51 20.69 3.74
C VAL A 18 -1.84 20.10 4.16
N THR A 19 -2.40 19.18 3.38
CA THR A 19 -3.69 18.51 3.73
C THR A 19 -3.56 17.66 4.98
N ASP A 20 -2.49 16.88 5.09
CA ASP A 20 -2.23 16.03 6.25
C ASP A 20 -1.98 16.83 7.51
N PHE A 21 -1.17 17.88 7.40
CA PHE A 21 -0.92 18.80 8.52
C PHE A 21 -2.19 19.52 8.94
N GLY A 22 -3.00 19.99 7.97
CA GLY A 22 -4.28 20.65 8.22
C GLY A 22 -5.26 19.74 8.96
N ALA A 23 -5.38 18.48 8.54
CA ALA A 23 -6.22 17.48 9.18
C ALA A 23 -5.77 17.15 10.61
N LEU A 24 -4.45 16.99 10.81
CA LEU A 24 -3.85 16.74 12.10
C LEU A 24 -4.05 17.95 13.05
N TYR A 25 -3.79 19.16 12.56
CA TYR A 25 -3.98 20.38 13.32
C TYR A 25 -5.46 20.58 13.74
N ALA A 26 -6.39 20.38 12.80
CA ALA A 26 -7.81 20.47 13.08
C ALA A 26 -8.25 19.42 14.11
N SER A 27 -7.74 18.21 14.03
CA SER A 27 -7.99 17.14 15.02
C SER A 27 -7.48 17.53 16.41
N VAL A 28 -6.22 17.96 16.53
CA VAL A 28 -5.61 18.35 17.81
C VAL A 28 -6.34 19.55 18.45
N LYS A 29 -6.74 20.53 17.64
CA LYS A 29 -7.51 21.71 18.12
C LYS A 29 -8.90 21.32 18.66
N ASN A 30 -9.43 20.18 18.24
CA ASN A 30 -10.74 19.67 18.62
C ASN A 30 -10.64 18.37 19.45
N ASP A 31 -9.70 18.27 20.37
CA ASP A 31 -9.55 17.18 21.34
C ASP A 31 -9.30 15.80 20.70
N GLY A 32 -8.62 15.76 19.57
CA GLY A 32 -8.31 14.52 18.86
C GLY A 32 -9.49 13.88 18.14
N LYS A 33 -10.48 14.66 17.74
CA LYS A 33 -11.65 14.15 16.99
C LYS A 33 -11.25 13.73 15.59
N SER A 34 -11.86 12.63 15.13
CA SER A 34 -11.70 12.16 13.74
C SER A 34 -12.37 13.12 12.75
N MET A 35 -11.98 13.03 11.47
CA MET A 35 -12.49 13.90 10.41
C MET A 35 -14.02 13.88 10.32
N GLY A 36 -14.66 12.71 10.46
CA GLY A 36 -16.12 12.60 10.46
C GLY A 36 -16.79 13.37 11.61
N MET A 37 -16.18 13.41 12.80
CA MET A 37 -16.67 14.17 13.94
C MET A 37 -16.42 15.67 13.78
N LEU A 38 -15.35 16.06 13.09
CA LEU A 38 -15.08 17.46 12.75
C LEU A 38 -16.12 17.99 11.76
N ILE A 39 -16.44 17.21 10.75
CA ILE A 39 -17.48 17.55 9.76
C ILE A 39 -18.84 17.71 10.46
N GLU A 40 -19.18 16.84 11.43
CA GLU A 40 -20.41 17.00 12.21
C GLU A 40 -20.43 18.33 12.97
N LYS A 41 -19.30 18.70 13.57
CA LYS A 41 -19.20 19.93 14.37
C LYS A 41 -19.34 21.22 13.52
N TYR A 42 -18.77 21.25 12.31
CA TYR A 42 -18.71 22.45 11.49
C TYR A 42 -19.78 22.51 10.39
N ILE A 43 -20.24 21.38 9.88
CA ILE A 43 -21.20 21.29 8.76
C ILE A 43 -22.54 20.71 9.23
N GLY A 44 -22.52 19.89 10.31
CA GLY A 44 -23.72 19.29 10.87
C GLY A 44 -23.85 17.78 10.61
N LYS A 45 -24.92 17.19 11.17
CA LYS A 45 -25.17 15.75 11.16
C LYS A 45 -25.36 15.17 9.74
N LEU A 46 -25.97 15.93 8.83
CA LEU A 46 -26.17 15.49 7.45
C LEU A 46 -24.82 15.38 6.72
N GLY A 47 -23.94 16.38 6.87
CA GLY A 47 -22.59 16.37 6.32
C GLY A 47 -21.78 15.16 6.77
N ARG A 48 -21.85 14.81 8.07
CA ARG A 48 -21.22 13.59 8.59
C ARG A 48 -21.73 12.32 7.93
N LYS A 49 -23.07 12.17 7.81
CA LYS A 49 -23.67 10.98 7.20
C LYS A 49 -23.25 10.82 5.74
N LEU A 50 -23.30 11.90 4.95
CA LEU A 50 -22.88 11.90 3.55
C LEU A 50 -21.39 11.59 3.41
N PHE A 51 -20.54 12.17 4.25
CA PHE A 51 -19.11 11.90 4.26
C PHE A 51 -18.80 10.43 4.61
N LEU A 52 -19.45 9.86 5.62
CA LEU A 52 -19.25 8.44 5.98
C LEU A 52 -19.77 7.50 4.88
N LEU A 53 -20.89 7.83 4.24
CA LEU A 53 -21.39 7.07 3.09
C LEU A 53 -20.41 7.12 1.92
N PHE A 54 -19.88 8.30 1.60
CA PHE A 54 -18.84 8.47 0.58
C PHE A 54 -17.59 7.64 0.89
N CYS A 55 -17.07 7.72 2.11
CA CYS A 55 -15.91 6.94 2.53
C CYS A 55 -16.16 5.44 2.42
N TRP A 56 -17.36 4.99 2.81
CA TRP A 56 -17.71 3.58 2.72
C TRP A 56 -17.77 3.07 1.28
N LEU A 57 -18.47 3.79 0.39
CA LEU A 57 -18.53 3.45 -1.03
C LEU A 57 -17.14 3.49 -1.69
N PHE A 58 -16.35 4.51 -1.38
CA PHE A 58 -14.98 4.64 -1.88
C PHE A 58 -14.11 3.45 -1.44
N CYS A 59 -14.18 3.04 -0.17
CA CYS A 59 -13.45 1.86 0.31
C CYS A 59 -13.85 0.58 -0.43
N LEU A 60 -15.14 0.38 -0.73
CA LEU A 60 -15.59 -0.79 -1.51
C LEU A 60 -14.98 -0.81 -2.91
N ILE A 61 -14.99 0.33 -3.61
CA ILE A 61 -14.41 0.44 -4.95
C ILE A 61 -12.92 0.17 -4.92
N VAL A 62 -12.20 0.75 -3.95
CA VAL A 62 -10.75 0.58 -3.79
C VAL A 62 -10.41 -0.88 -3.49
N ILE A 63 -11.12 -1.53 -2.57
CA ILE A 63 -10.89 -2.94 -2.24
C ILE A 63 -11.12 -3.82 -3.47
N ALA A 64 -12.20 -3.59 -4.23
CA ALA A 64 -12.50 -4.35 -5.43
C ALA A 64 -11.40 -4.17 -6.50
N ALA A 65 -10.97 -2.93 -6.75
CA ALA A 65 -9.93 -2.62 -7.72
C ALA A 65 -8.59 -3.27 -7.35
N PHE A 66 -8.17 -3.16 -6.08
CA PHE A 66 -6.92 -3.78 -5.62
C PHE A 66 -7.00 -5.32 -5.61
N ALA A 67 -8.15 -5.90 -5.24
CA ALA A 67 -8.33 -7.35 -5.29
C ALA A 67 -8.20 -7.89 -6.72
N ASP A 68 -8.79 -7.20 -7.71
CA ASP A 68 -8.66 -7.56 -9.12
C ASP A 68 -7.22 -7.41 -9.63
N MET A 69 -6.54 -6.33 -9.23
CA MET A 69 -5.14 -6.08 -9.60
C MET A 69 -4.21 -7.16 -9.03
N VAL A 70 -4.37 -7.53 -7.76
CA VAL A 70 -3.60 -8.59 -7.10
C VAL A 70 -3.84 -9.94 -7.79
N ALA A 71 -5.10 -10.29 -8.05
CA ALA A 71 -5.45 -11.52 -8.76
C ALA A 71 -4.87 -11.54 -10.18
N GLY A 72 -4.82 -10.39 -10.86
CA GLY A 72 -4.18 -10.24 -12.17
C GLY A 72 -2.67 -10.42 -12.13
N THR A 73 -2.00 -9.90 -11.09
CA THR A 73 -0.54 -10.01 -10.92
C THR A 73 -0.10 -11.47 -10.69
N PHE A 74 -0.90 -12.26 -9.97
CA PHE A 74 -0.58 -13.66 -9.69
C PHE A 74 -1.11 -14.64 -10.74
N ASN A 75 -1.83 -14.13 -11.75
CA ASN A 75 -2.41 -14.97 -12.80
C ASN A 75 -1.32 -15.64 -13.63
N ALA A 76 -1.41 -16.97 -13.73
CA ALA A 76 -0.48 -17.80 -14.50
C ALA A 76 -0.89 -18.00 -15.96
N TYR A 77 -2.08 -17.55 -16.37
CA TYR A 77 -2.62 -17.79 -17.69
C TYR A 77 -2.83 -16.50 -18.48
N THR A 78 -2.58 -16.54 -19.77
CA THR A 78 -2.90 -15.46 -20.71
C THR A 78 -3.83 -16.00 -21.81
N VAL A 79 -4.66 -15.11 -22.36
CA VAL A 79 -5.51 -15.45 -23.51
C VAL A 79 -4.84 -14.89 -24.76
N VAL A 80 -4.38 -15.76 -25.66
CA VAL A 80 -3.82 -15.42 -26.96
C VAL A 80 -4.71 -16.05 -28.01
N ASP A 81 -5.22 -15.26 -28.95
CA ASP A 81 -6.12 -15.69 -30.04
C ASP A 81 -7.35 -16.49 -29.57
N GLY A 82 -7.91 -16.13 -28.40
CA GLY A 82 -9.07 -16.81 -27.84
C GLY A 82 -8.78 -18.13 -27.11
N VAL A 83 -7.53 -18.57 -27.07
CA VAL A 83 -7.11 -19.80 -26.39
C VAL A 83 -6.39 -19.41 -25.08
N THR A 84 -6.81 -20.03 -23.98
CA THR A 84 -6.14 -19.85 -22.67
C THR A 84 -4.85 -20.67 -22.66
N GLN A 85 -3.72 -20.00 -22.63
CA GLN A 85 -2.39 -20.61 -22.59
C GLN A 85 -1.64 -20.21 -21.32
N LEU A 86 -0.65 -21.02 -20.95
CA LEU A 86 0.23 -20.69 -19.85
C LEU A 86 1.07 -19.46 -20.22
N ALA A 87 1.09 -18.43 -19.38
CA ALA A 87 1.91 -17.24 -19.62
C ALA A 87 3.40 -17.56 -19.52
N ASP A 88 4.25 -16.90 -20.31
CA ASP A 88 5.71 -17.05 -20.22
C ASP A 88 6.24 -16.76 -18.80
N ALA A 89 5.57 -15.86 -18.08
CA ALA A 89 5.87 -15.50 -16.69
C ALA A 89 5.09 -16.33 -15.64
N ALA A 90 4.42 -17.43 -16.04
CA ALA A 90 3.55 -18.20 -15.14
C ALA A 90 4.25 -18.69 -13.86
N GLN A 91 5.49 -19.14 -13.99
CA GLN A 91 6.28 -19.58 -12.83
C GLN A 91 6.63 -18.39 -11.91
N THR A 92 7.01 -17.26 -12.46
CA THR A 92 7.32 -16.05 -11.69
C THR A 92 6.09 -15.50 -10.99
N ASN A 93 4.95 -15.45 -11.68
CA ASN A 93 3.68 -15.00 -11.11
C ASN A 93 3.19 -15.95 -10.01
N GLY A 94 3.30 -17.26 -10.24
CA GLY A 94 2.97 -18.29 -9.25
C GLY A 94 3.89 -18.25 -8.02
N ALA A 95 5.19 -18.04 -8.24
CA ALA A 95 6.15 -17.84 -7.14
C ALA A 95 5.83 -16.59 -6.33
N ALA A 96 5.52 -15.45 -6.96
CA ALA A 96 5.11 -14.23 -6.29
C ALA A 96 3.84 -14.44 -5.43
N GLY A 97 2.86 -15.18 -5.96
CA GLY A 97 1.67 -15.57 -5.22
C GLY A 97 1.98 -16.41 -3.99
N MET A 98 2.84 -17.43 -4.14
CA MET A 98 3.25 -18.30 -3.02
C MET A 98 4.08 -17.54 -1.98
N VAL A 99 5.02 -16.68 -2.41
CA VAL A 99 5.77 -15.79 -1.50
C VAL A 99 4.79 -14.94 -0.69
N SER A 100 3.76 -14.37 -1.32
CA SER A 100 2.77 -13.52 -0.63
C SER A 100 1.97 -14.30 0.41
N ILE A 101 1.54 -15.53 0.12
CA ILE A 101 0.85 -16.39 1.08
C ILE A 101 1.79 -16.75 2.24
N MET A 102 3.00 -17.20 1.94
CA MET A 102 3.97 -17.56 2.97
C MET A 102 4.36 -16.36 3.84
N PHE A 103 4.49 -15.18 3.25
CA PHE A 103 4.75 -13.96 3.99
C PHE A 103 3.65 -13.66 5.02
N MET A 104 2.38 -13.89 4.67
CA MET A 104 1.27 -13.74 5.62
C MET A 104 1.31 -14.77 6.74
N VAL A 105 1.57 -16.04 6.42
CA VAL A 105 1.68 -17.11 7.40
C VAL A 105 2.83 -16.82 8.37
N PHE A 106 4.00 -16.47 7.85
CA PHE A 106 5.15 -16.13 8.69
C PHE A 106 4.95 -14.84 9.48
N ALA A 107 4.20 -13.86 8.97
CA ALA A 107 3.84 -12.67 9.74
C ALA A 107 3.00 -13.02 10.98
N VAL A 108 2.02 -13.92 10.85
CA VAL A 108 1.24 -14.41 12.00
C VAL A 108 2.13 -15.16 13.00
N VAL A 109 2.98 -16.06 12.50
CA VAL A 109 3.94 -16.80 13.35
C VAL A 109 4.87 -15.83 14.08
N PHE A 110 5.42 -14.85 13.37
CA PHE A 110 6.27 -13.80 13.93
C PHE A 110 5.55 -13.04 15.05
N GLY A 111 4.29 -12.61 14.82
CA GLY A 111 3.49 -11.89 15.81
C GLY A 111 3.22 -12.72 17.08
N LEU A 112 2.94 -14.01 16.93
CA LEU A 112 2.76 -14.94 18.06
C LEU A 112 4.05 -15.15 18.84
N VAL A 113 5.17 -15.37 18.15
CA VAL A 113 6.49 -15.55 18.75
C VAL A 113 6.95 -14.29 19.48
N GLN A 114 6.78 -13.12 18.85
CA GLN A 114 7.10 -11.82 19.45
C GLN A 114 6.35 -11.61 20.76
N LYS A 115 5.04 -11.90 20.78
CA LYS A 115 4.21 -11.76 21.98
C LYS A 115 4.59 -12.77 23.08
N LYS A 116 4.90 -14.02 22.70
CA LYS A 116 5.23 -15.08 23.65
C LYS A 116 6.59 -14.90 24.30
N LEU A 117 7.58 -14.47 23.52
CA LEU A 117 8.98 -14.34 23.97
C LEU A 117 9.35 -12.90 24.38
N ASN A 118 8.42 -11.92 24.26
CA ASN A 118 8.68 -10.50 24.52
C ASN A 118 9.98 -10.02 23.87
N LEU A 119 10.19 -10.43 22.60
CA LEU A 119 11.37 -10.04 21.85
C LEU A 119 11.36 -8.54 21.59
N SER A 120 12.51 -7.89 21.76
CA SER A 120 12.69 -6.48 21.45
C SER A 120 14.06 -6.20 20.84
N GLY A 121 14.12 -5.13 20.05
CA GLY A 121 15.35 -4.64 19.42
C GLY A 121 15.95 -5.61 18.41
N TRP A 122 17.23 -5.92 18.54
CA TRP A 122 17.97 -6.71 17.57
C TRP A 122 17.43 -8.13 17.32
N LYS A 123 16.97 -8.80 18.37
CA LYS A 123 16.42 -10.16 18.26
C LYS A 123 15.14 -10.20 17.42
N GLU A 124 14.32 -9.20 17.57
CA GLU A 124 13.09 -8.99 16.78
C GLU A 124 13.43 -8.79 15.30
N ALA A 125 14.41 -7.94 15.00
CA ALA A 125 14.85 -7.67 13.62
C ALA A 125 15.40 -8.92 12.93
N VAL A 126 16.25 -9.69 13.63
CA VAL A 126 16.80 -10.95 13.10
C VAL A 126 15.69 -11.96 12.80
N LEU A 127 14.73 -12.13 13.70
CA LEU A 127 13.60 -13.03 13.47
C LEU A 127 12.76 -12.58 12.28
N GLY A 128 12.49 -11.27 12.13
CA GLY A 128 11.77 -10.71 11.00
C GLY A 128 12.47 -10.99 9.67
N ILE A 129 13.78 -10.73 9.60
CA ILE A 129 14.59 -11.01 8.39
C ILE A 129 14.58 -12.51 8.07
N LEU A 130 14.68 -13.38 9.09
CA LEU A 130 14.66 -14.83 8.90
C LEU A 130 13.31 -15.30 8.34
N CYS A 131 12.21 -14.76 8.83
CA CYS A 131 10.87 -15.03 8.30
C CYS A 131 10.72 -14.56 6.83
N ILE A 132 11.29 -13.41 6.48
CA ILE A 132 11.28 -12.90 5.09
C ILE A 132 12.06 -13.86 4.19
N VAL A 133 13.30 -14.22 4.56
CA VAL A 133 14.13 -15.14 3.78
C VAL A 133 13.44 -16.48 3.61
N ALA A 134 12.83 -17.02 4.66
CA ALA A 134 12.06 -18.27 4.60
C ALA A 134 10.87 -18.17 3.65
N SER A 135 10.14 -17.02 3.65
CA SER A 135 9.02 -16.77 2.72
C SER A 135 9.47 -16.82 1.27
N PHE A 136 10.59 -16.18 0.96
CA PHE A 136 11.17 -16.20 -0.38
C PHE A 136 11.68 -17.57 -0.77
N ALA A 137 12.39 -18.26 0.12
CA ALA A 137 12.92 -19.59 -0.14
C ALA A 137 11.79 -20.58 -0.49
N VAL A 138 10.72 -20.62 0.30
CA VAL A 138 9.58 -21.48 0.04
C VAL A 138 8.84 -21.08 -1.24
N GLY A 139 8.59 -19.79 -1.43
CA GLY A 139 7.82 -19.28 -2.58
C GLY A 139 8.52 -19.52 -3.92
N MET A 140 9.84 -19.39 -3.98
CA MET A 140 10.60 -19.64 -5.21
C MET A 140 10.70 -21.12 -5.55
N ASN A 141 10.68 -22.03 -4.56
CA ASN A 141 10.77 -23.47 -4.80
C ASN A 141 9.40 -24.12 -5.08
N CYS A 142 8.30 -23.49 -4.67
CA CYS A 142 6.95 -24.07 -4.80
C CYS A 142 5.98 -23.05 -5.44
N PRO A 143 6.11 -22.72 -6.74
CA PRO A 143 5.21 -21.77 -7.40
C PRO A 143 3.78 -22.33 -7.49
N LEU A 144 2.77 -21.50 -7.16
CA LEU A 144 1.36 -21.85 -7.31
C LEU A 144 0.83 -21.35 -8.64
N ILE A 145 0.56 -22.28 -9.56
CA ILE A 145 0.09 -21.99 -10.91
C ILE A 145 -1.45 -22.00 -10.93
N PHE A 146 -2.08 -20.88 -10.59
CA PHE A 146 -3.53 -20.73 -10.60
C PHE A 146 -3.99 -19.64 -11.56
N GLY A 147 -5.25 -19.75 -12.01
CA GLY A 147 -5.90 -18.73 -12.83
C GLY A 147 -6.38 -17.53 -12.01
N LYS A 148 -6.66 -16.41 -12.69
CA LYS A 148 -7.15 -15.16 -12.08
C LYS A 148 -8.37 -15.37 -11.17
N VAL A 149 -9.32 -16.19 -11.59
CA VAL A 149 -10.56 -16.46 -10.83
C VAL A 149 -10.24 -17.12 -9.48
N THR A 150 -9.36 -18.13 -9.49
CA THR A 150 -8.93 -18.82 -8.25
C THR A 150 -8.23 -17.85 -7.30
N TRP A 151 -7.33 -17.02 -7.82
CA TRP A 151 -6.66 -15.98 -7.04
C TRP A 151 -7.63 -14.94 -6.46
N SER A 152 -8.68 -14.58 -7.21
CA SER A 152 -9.74 -13.70 -6.69
C SER A 152 -10.44 -14.32 -5.48
N TYR A 153 -10.81 -15.60 -5.53
CA TYR A 153 -11.41 -16.29 -4.38
C TYR A 153 -10.46 -16.35 -3.17
N ILE A 154 -9.19 -16.69 -3.39
CA ILE A 154 -8.18 -16.69 -2.32
C ILE A 154 -8.06 -15.31 -1.68
N THR A 155 -8.04 -14.25 -2.49
CA THR A 155 -7.97 -12.87 -2.02
C THR A 155 -9.21 -12.48 -1.22
N PHE A 156 -10.42 -12.87 -1.64
CA PHE A 156 -11.65 -12.61 -0.89
C PHE A 156 -11.67 -13.32 0.47
N VAL A 157 -11.25 -14.58 0.51
CA VAL A 157 -11.12 -15.33 1.78
C VAL A 157 -10.12 -14.64 2.70
N TYR A 158 -8.98 -14.21 2.15
CA TYR A 158 -7.98 -13.45 2.91
C TYR A 158 -8.55 -12.14 3.47
N ILE A 159 -9.25 -11.34 2.66
CA ILE A 159 -9.85 -10.07 3.09
C ILE A 159 -10.85 -10.30 4.23
N PHE A 160 -11.66 -11.36 4.14
CA PHE A 160 -12.59 -11.72 5.20
C PHE A 160 -11.87 -12.02 6.52
N PHE A 161 -10.85 -12.86 6.51
CA PHE A 161 -10.07 -13.14 7.71
C PHE A 161 -9.32 -11.92 8.23
N ALA A 162 -8.76 -11.10 7.34
CA ALA A 162 -8.06 -9.87 7.71
C ALA A 162 -8.98 -8.85 8.38
N ALA A 163 -10.27 -8.82 8.01
CA ALA A 163 -11.27 -7.96 8.64
C ALA A 163 -11.70 -8.43 10.04
N VAL A 164 -11.70 -9.73 10.28
CA VAL A 164 -12.16 -10.33 11.56
C VAL A 164 -11.01 -10.42 12.57
N LEU A 165 -9.79 -10.69 12.12
CA LEU A 165 -8.64 -10.87 13.00
C LEU A 165 -8.19 -9.56 13.65
N PRO A 166 -7.73 -9.58 14.91
CA PRO A 166 -7.23 -8.40 15.58
C PRO A 166 -5.95 -7.87 14.91
N MET A 167 -5.80 -6.56 14.87
CA MET A 167 -4.71 -5.87 14.17
C MET A 167 -3.31 -6.28 14.67
N TRP A 168 -3.16 -6.61 15.95
CA TRP A 168 -1.87 -7.02 16.53
C TRP A 168 -1.38 -8.39 16.02
N LEU A 169 -2.31 -9.23 15.53
CA LEU A 169 -1.96 -10.58 15.08
C LEU A 169 -1.52 -10.59 13.60
N LEU A 170 -2.20 -9.84 12.76
CA LEU A 170 -1.97 -9.88 11.31
C LEU A 170 -1.27 -8.62 10.79
N LYS A 171 -1.80 -7.44 11.12
CA LYS A 171 -1.36 -6.19 10.51
C LYS A 171 -0.01 -5.71 11.04
N GLN A 172 0.14 -5.61 12.37
CA GLN A 172 1.39 -5.08 12.97
C GLN A 172 2.63 -5.90 12.60
N PRO A 173 2.64 -7.26 12.73
CA PRO A 173 3.80 -8.05 12.36
C PRO A 173 4.12 -7.97 10.87
N ARG A 174 3.09 -7.97 10.03
CA ARG A 174 3.23 -7.83 8.58
C ARG A 174 3.84 -6.48 8.21
N ASP A 175 3.34 -5.39 8.77
CA ASP A 175 3.84 -4.04 8.48
C ASP A 175 5.30 -3.88 8.92
N TYR A 176 5.67 -4.49 10.07
CA TYR A 176 7.05 -4.54 10.54
C TYR A 176 7.98 -5.25 9.55
N MET A 177 7.62 -6.45 9.11
CA MET A 177 8.39 -7.19 8.10
C MET A 177 8.46 -6.45 6.77
N THR A 178 7.37 -5.84 6.33
CA THR A 178 7.30 -5.05 5.10
C THR A 178 8.27 -3.86 5.13
N THR A 179 8.49 -3.26 6.29
CA THR A 179 9.45 -2.15 6.46
C THR A 179 10.87 -2.57 6.07
N PHE A 180 11.32 -3.76 6.45
CA PHE A 180 12.63 -4.28 6.02
C PHE A 180 12.70 -4.49 4.51
N MET A 181 11.63 -5.02 3.90
CA MET A 181 11.57 -5.17 2.44
C MET A 181 11.67 -3.82 1.73
N PHE A 182 10.97 -2.79 2.21
CA PHE A 182 11.06 -1.43 1.67
C PHE A 182 12.46 -0.84 1.78
N ILE A 183 13.10 -0.97 2.94
CA ILE A 183 14.47 -0.50 3.13
C ILE A 183 15.43 -1.21 2.18
N CYS A 184 15.34 -2.53 2.06
CA CYS A 184 16.17 -3.31 1.12
C CYS A 184 15.92 -2.90 -0.33
N MET A 185 14.66 -2.68 -0.70
CA MET A 185 14.29 -2.25 -2.05
C MET A 185 14.85 -0.86 -2.38
N ILE A 186 14.71 0.11 -1.47
CA ILE A 186 15.23 1.46 -1.66
C ILE A 186 16.76 1.45 -1.71
N ALA A 187 17.41 0.76 -0.77
CA ALA A 187 18.85 0.63 -0.74
C ALA A 187 19.38 -0.06 -2.00
N GLY A 188 18.74 -1.15 -2.42
CA GLY A 188 19.08 -1.85 -3.66
C GLY A 188 18.91 -0.99 -4.91
N ALA A 189 17.83 -0.20 -4.98
CA ALA A 189 17.63 0.74 -6.08
C ALA A 189 18.69 1.84 -6.11
N VAL A 190 19.02 2.42 -4.97
CA VAL A 190 20.09 3.46 -4.88
C VAL A 190 21.44 2.88 -5.28
N VAL A 191 21.81 1.74 -4.70
CA VAL A 191 23.10 1.07 -5.04
C VAL A 191 23.12 0.66 -6.51
N GLY A 192 22.02 0.08 -7.02
CA GLY A 192 21.89 -0.31 -8.42
C GLY A 192 22.06 0.87 -9.38
N LEU A 193 21.45 2.02 -9.09
CA LEU A 193 21.62 3.25 -9.87
C LEU A 193 23.07 3.76 -9.84
N LEU A 194 23.71 3.73 -8.68
CA LEU A 194 25.08 4.20 -8.52
C LEU A 194 26.11 3.28 -9.20
N VAL A 195 25.87 1.97 -9.19
CA VAL A 195 26.81 0.98 -9.79
C VAL A 195 26.59 0.82 -11.29
N ALA A 196 25.33 0.72 -11.73
CA ALA A 196 25.01 0.46 -13.13
C ALA A 196 25.09 1.71 -14.02
N HIS A 197 25.03 2.92 -13.45
CA HIS A 197 24.99 4.21 -14.17
C HIS A 197 24.13 4.18 -15.44
N PRO A 198 22.85 3.75 -15.35
CA PRO A 198 22.01 3.59 -16.53
C PRO A 198 21.81 4.93 -17.23
N THR A 199 21.99 4.97 -18.54
CA THR A 199 21.69 6.16 -19.35
C THR A 199 20.18 6.37 -19.41
N MET A 200 19.74 7.60 -19.18
CA MET A 200 18.33 7.95 -19.18
C MET A 200 17.83 8.17 -20.61
N ASN A 201 17.26 7.13 -21.21
CA ASN A 201 16.73 7.17 -22.58
C ASN A 201 15.24 7.59 -22.66
N LEU A 202 14.63 7.90 -21.51
CA LEU A 202 13.23 8.34 -21.47
C LEU A 202 13.11 9.79 -21.94
N PRO A 203 12.22 10.10 -22.89
CA PRO A 203 12.00 11.47 -23.32
C PRO A 203 11.46 12.31 -22.16
N VAL A 204 11.88 13.58 -22.12
CA VAL A 204 11.46 14.52 -21.07
C VAL A 204 9.95 14.72 -21.09
N PHE A 205 9.38 14.82 -22.30
CA PHE A 205 7.96 15.00 -22.55
C PHE A 205 7.57 14.29 -23.85
N THR A 206 6.51 13.49 -23.82
CA THR A 206 6.04 12.67 -24.95
C THR A 206 4.80 13.25 -25.64
N GLY A 207 4.19 14.30 -25.08
CA GLY A 207 2.95 14.88 -25.58
C GLY A 207 1.82 14.83 -24.56
N PHE A 208 0.71 15.47 -24.89
CA PHE A 208 -0.48 15.53 -24.01
C PHE A 208 -1.42 14.34 -24.22
N ASN A 209 -1.34 13.65 -25.33
CA ASN A 209 -2.21 12.53 -25.68
C ASN A 209 -1.40 11.25 -25.90
N ASN A 210 -1.92 10.15 -25.35
CA ASN A 210 -1.42 8.81 -25.61
C ASN A 210 -2.55 7.99 -26.24
N GLU A 211 -2.28 7.30 -27.34
CA GLU A 211 -3.30 6.50 -28.07
C GLU A 211 -3.92 5.39 -27.23
N LYS A 212 -3.16 4.83 -26.26
CA LYS A 212 -3.63 3.73 -25.41
C LYS A 212 -4.24 4.18 -24.09
N LEU A 213 -3.77 5.30 -23.52
CA LEU A 213 -4.15 5.76 -22.17
C LEU A 213 -4.99 7.05 -22.18
N GLY A 214 -5.18 7.68 -23.34
CA GLY A 214 -5.91 8.92 -23.49
C GLY A 214 -5.09 10.16 -23.14
N THR A 215 -5.74 11.22 -22.67
CA THR A 215 -5.10 12.50 -22.36
C THR A 215 -4.28 12.43 -21.07
N MET A 216 -3.10 13.08 -21.06
CA MET A 216 -2.25 13.16 -19.87
C MET A 216 -2.97 13.80 -18.68
N PHE A 217 -3.75 14.83 -18.90
CA PHE A 217 -4.65 15.43 -17.92
C PHE A 217 -6.09 14.90 -18.14
N PRO A 218 -6.79 14.37 -17.13
CA PRO A 218 -6.41 14.25 -15.71
C PRO A 218 -5.73 12.91 -15.34
N ILE A 219 -5.61 11.95 -16.25
CA ILE A 219 -5.28 10.54 -15.96
C ILE A 219 -3.98 10.38 -15.20
N LEU A 220 -2.89 11.01 -15.68
CA LEU A 220 -1.58 10.94 -15.02
C LEU A 220 -1.65 11.48 -13.59
N PHE A 221 -2.32 12.63 -13.41
CA PHE A 221 -2.42 13.29 -12.11
C PHE A 221 -3.21 12.45 -11.10
N VAL A 222 -4.32 11.86 -11.54
CA VAL A 222 -5.16 10.99 -10.70
C VAL A 222 -4.42 9.71 -10.32
N THR A 223 -3.74 9.07 -11.29
CA THR A 223 -3.03 7.80 -11.04
C THR A 223 -1.88 7.98 -10.05
N VAL A 224 -1.10 9.05 -10.19
CA VAL A 224 0.03 9.32 -9.29
C VAL A 224 -0.43 9.90 -7.95
N ALA A 225 -1.59 10.58 -7.91
CA ALA A 225 -2.12 11.18 -6.69
C ALA A 225 -2.36 10.15 -5.57
N CYS A 226 -2.74 8.92 -5.90
CA CYS A 226 -3.00 7.88 -4.90
C CYS A 226 -1.79 7.63 -3.97
N GLY A 227 -0.58 7.62 -4.51
CA GLY A 227 0.64 7.41 -3.72
C GLY A 227 1.25 8.67 -3.13
N ALA A 228 1.20 9.80 -3.87
CA ALA A 228 1.90 11.02 -3.51
C ALA A 228 1.03 12.04 -2.76
N VAL A 229 -0.27 12.08 -3.03
CA VAL A 229 -1.21 13.15 -2.58
C VAL A 229 -2.53 12.54 -2.11
N SER A 230 -2.53 11.33 -1.55
CA SER A 230 -3.77 10.64 -1.18
C SER A 230 -4.54 11.37 -0.08
N GLY A 231 -5.78 11.76 -0.35
CA GLY A 231 -6.68 12.33 0.65
C GLY A 231 -7.04 11.35 1.80
N PHE A 232 -6.78 10.05 1.62
CA PHE A 232 -6.95 9.05 2.68
C PHE A 232 -5.97 9.27 3.85
N HIS A 233 -4.80 9.86 3.60
CA HIS A 233 -3.84 10.22 4.65
C HIS A 233 -4.47 11.16 5.69
N SER A 234 -5.30 12.11 5.27
CA SER A 234 -5.98 13.04 6.18
C SER A 234 -6.98 12.35 7.11
N LEU A 235 -7.62 11.26 6.66
CA LEU A 235 -8.48 10.41 7.50
C LEU A 235 -7.66 9.68 8.57
N VAL A 236 -6.49 9.17 8.19
CA VAL A 236 -5.60 8.44 9.10
C VAL A 236 -4.90 9.39 10.08
N SER A 237 -4.50 10.59 9.64
CA SER A 237 -3.83 11.58 10.49
C SER A 237 -4.78 12.22 11.49
N SER A 238 -6.07 12.32 11.20
CA SER A 238 -7.09 12.80 12.14
C SER A 238 -7.39 11.75 13.24
N GLY A 239 -7.68 12.19 14.45
CA GLY A 239 -8.04 11.32 15.57
C GLY A 239 -6.86 10.58 16.23
N THR A 240 -5.63 10.83 15.83
CA THR A 240 -4.44 10.13 16.33
C THR A 240 -3.75 10.82 17.51
N SER A 241 -4.01 12.11 17.72
CA SER A 241 -3.32 12.91 18.73
C SER A 241 -4.26 13.84 19.49
N LYS A 242 -4.15 13.89 20.80
CA LYS A 242 -4.95 14.77 21.68
C LYS A 242 -4.23 16.04 22.11
N THR A 243 -2.93 16.12 22.00
CA THR A 243 -2.13 17.26 22.48
C THR A 243 -1.16 17.79 21.42
N ARG A 244 -0.92 19.08 21.44
CA ARG A 244 0.02 19.75 20.52
C ARG A 244 1.44 19.17 20.55
N ARG A 245 1.94 18.75 21.73
CA ARG A 245 3.27 18.14 21.89
C ARG A 245 3.37 16.79 21.18
N THR A 246 2.29 16.00 21.23
CA THR A 246 2.22 14.71 20.53
C THR A 246 2.09 14.90 19.02
N CYS A 247 1.43 15.99 18.56
CA CYS A 247 1.33 16.36 17.18
C CYS A 247 2.70 16.62 16.52
N SER A 248 3.56 17.41 17.18
CA SER A 248 4.91 17.69 16.67
C SER A 248 5.74 16.41 16.52
N ARG A 249 5.69 15.50 17.48
CA ARG A 249 6.41 14.21 17.40
C ARG A 249 5.88 13.28 16.31
N SER A 250 4.56 13.24 16.11
CA SER A 250 3.97 12.37 15.08
C SER A 250 4.18 12.89 13.65
N ALA A 251 4.29 14.20 13.48
CA ALA A 251 4.59 14.80 12.17
C ALA A 251 6.06 14.59 11.74
N THR A 252 6.98 14.44 12.69
CA THR A 252 8.40 14.21 12.40
C THR A 252 8.73 12.72 12.19
N ALA A 253 7.82 11.82 12.57
CA ALA A 253 8.01 10.36 12.50
C ALA A 253 7.34 9.69 11.27
N ARG A 254 6.82 10.48 10.32
CA ARG A 254 6.17 9.96 9.09
C ARG A 254 6.92 10.31 7.83
#